data_ec8c98d1932657b2cc26ba64dfaf7f2b
#
_entry.id   ec8c98d1932657b2cc26ba64dfaf7f2b
#
_cell.length_a   1.000
_cell.length_b   1.000
_cell.length_c   1.000
_cell.angle_alpha   90.00
_cell.angle_beta   90.00
_cell.angle_gamma   90.00
#
_symmetry.space_group_name_H-M   'P 1'
#
loop_
_entity.id
_entity.type
_entity.pdbx_description
1 polymer ?
#
loop_
_entity_poly.entity_id
_entity_poly.type
_entity_poly.pdbx_seq_one_letter_code
_entity_poly.pdbx_strand_id
1 'polypeptide(L)'
;MALNVAVQMDPIERINVRGDSTFALLLEAEARGHRLSYYTPDRMALRDGEVFATVAPLTVHDIEGSHFKLGEAGRTAALLRRLKDRLN
;
A
#
# COMPACT_ATOMS: atom_id res chain seq x y z
N MET A 1 -11.49 1.10 14.90
CA MET A 1 -10.43 0.11 14.79
C MET A 1 -9.51 0.46 13.62
N ALA A 2 -8.22 0.54 13.85
CA ALA A 2 -7.26 0.83 12.79
C ALA A 2 -6.87 -0.46 12.07
N LEU A 3 -6.89 -0.41 10.74
CA LEU A 3 -6.43 -1.51 9.90
C LEU A 3 -5.04 -1.20 9.35
N ASN A 4 -4.29 -2.23 9.02
CA ASN A 4 -3.06 -2.12 8.25
C ASN A 4 -3.40 -2.45 6.80
N VAL A 5 -3.32 -1.44 5.93
CA VAL A 5 -3.69 -1.57 4.53
C VAL A 5 -2.42 -1.54 3.68
N ALA A 6 -2.16 -2.64 2.96
CA ALA A 6 -1.08 -2.69 1.99
C ALA A 6 -1.66 -2.45 0.60
N VAL A 7 -1.14 -1.46 -0.10
CA VAL A 7 -1.65 -1.11 -1.43
C VAL A 7 -0.56 -1.35 -2.49
N GLN A 8 -0.96 -2.08 -3.53
CA GLN A 8 -0.15 -2.22 -4.74
C GLN A 8 -0.62 -1.21 -5.76
N MET A 9 0.29 -0.39 -6.26
CA MET A 9 -0.08 0.62 -7.25
C MET A 9 1.14 1.02 -8.08
N ASP A 10 0.90 1.76 -9.16
CA ASP A 10 1.96 2.39 -9.94
C ASP A 10 2.71 3.40 -9.05
N PRO A 11 3.93 3.79 -9.45
CA PRO A 11 4.71 4.73 -8.64
C PRO A 11 3.89 5.96 -8.26
N ILE A 12 3.73 6.17 -6.94
CA ILE A 12 2.82 7.17 -6.40
C ILE A 12 3.22 8.60 -6.80
N GLU A 13 4.49 8.83 -7.10
CA GLU A 13 4.97 10.13 -7.57
C GLU A 13 4.46 10.49 -8.97
N ARG A 14 3.93 9.52 -9.71
CA ARG A 14 3.49 9.69 -11.10
C ARG A 14 1.97 9.71 -11.27
N ILE A 15 1.21 9.49 -10.20
CA ILE A 15 -0.24 9.42 -10.31
C ILE A 15 -0.86 10.81 -10.49
N ASN A 16 -2.05 10.84 -11.10
CA ASN A 16 -2.87 12.05 -11.17
C ASN A 16 -3.74 12.11 -9.91
N VAL A 17 -3.39 12.98 -8.99
CA VAL A 17 -4.06 13.12 -7.68
C VAL A 17 -5.57 13.30 -7.83
N ARG A 18 -6.01 14.04 -8.84
CA ARG A 18 -7.45 14.34 -9.01
C ARG A 18 -8.22 13.24 -9.69
N GLY A 19 -7.58 12.39 -10.46
CA GLY A 19 -8.24 11.35 -11.25
C GLY A 19 -7.97 9.93 -10.81
N ASP A 20 -7.13 9.70 -9.82
CA ASP A 20 -6.74 8.35 -9.40
C ASP A 20 -7.68 7.82 -8.32
N SER A 21 -8.43 6.76 -8.65
CA SER A 21 -9.39 6.17 -7.72
C SER A 21 -8.71 5.51 -6.52
N THR A 22 -7.56 4.90 -6.73
CA THR A 22 -6.80 4.27 -5.65
C THR A 22 -6.34 5.33 -4.65
N PHE A 23 -5.86 6.46 -5.15
CA PHE A 23 -5.44 7.55 -4.29
C PHE A 23 -6.60 8.10 -3.45
N ALA A 24 -7.78 8.22 -4.05
CA ALA A 24 -8.99 8.67 -3.33
C ALA A 24 -9.34 7.71 -2.18
N LEU A 25 -9.21 6.40 -2.42
CA LEU A 25 -9.42 5.41 -1.37
C LEU A 25 -8.37 5.50 -0.26
N LEU A 26 -7.13 5.80 -0.61
CA LEU A 26 -6.05 5.97 0.37
C LEU A 26 -6.30 7.19 1.27
N LEU A 27 -6.75 8.29 0.69
CA LEU A 27 -7.11 9.49 1.46
C LEU A 27 -8.21 9.18 2.48
N GLU A 28 -9.23 8.44 2.06
CA GLU A 28 -10.32 8.05 2.95
C GLU A 28 -9.84 7.11 4.05
N ALA A 29 -9.00 6.13 3.70
CA ALA A 29 -8.47 5.19 4.68
C ALA A 29 -7.63 5.91 5.74
N GLU A 30 -6.80 6.87 5.33
CA GLU A 30 -5.99 7.64 6.27
C GLU A 30 -6.86 8.53 7.15
N ALA A 31 -7.91 9.14 6.59
CA ALA A 31 -8.85 9.96 7.35
C ALA A 31 -9.54 9.14 8.45
N ARG A 32 -9.72 7.84 8.23
CA ARG A 32 -10.29 6.92 9.21
C ARG A 32 -9.27 6.34 10.19
N GLY A 33 -8.01 6.78 10.12
CA GLY A 33 -6.98 6.35 11.03
C GLY A 33 -6.32 5.01 10.71
N HIS A 34 -6.49 4.51 9.51
CA HIS A 34 -5.82 3.28 9.09
C HIS A 34 -4.37 3.53 8.73
N ARG A 35 -3.54 2.52 8.92
CA ARG A 35 -2.12 2.58 8.56
C ARG A 35 -1.94 2.10 7.13
N LEU A 36 -1.24 2.88 6.33
CA LEU A 36 -1.02 2.57 4.92
C LEU A 36 0.41 2.10 4.70
N SER A 37 0.55 1.06 3.88
CA SER A 37 1.83 0.57 3.38
C SER A 37 1.73 0.49 1.87
N TYR A 38 2.80 0.84 1.18
CA TYR A 38 2.81 1.00 -0.27
C TYR A 38 3.90 0.13 -0.89
N TYR A 39 3.59 -0.48 -2.04
CA TYR A 39 4.59 -1.17 -2.84
C TYR A 39 4.19 -1.13 -4.32
N THR A 40 5.19 -1.20 -5.18
CA THR A 40 4.99 -1.36 -6.61
C THR A 40 5.11 -2.84 -6.97
N PRO A 41 4.56 -3.29 -8.12
CA PRO A 41 4.59 -4.72 -8.49
C PRO A 41 5.99 -5.35 -8.51
N ASP A 42 7.02 -4.58 -8.81
CA ASP A 42 8.40 -5.07 -8.84
C ASP A 42 8.95 -5.43 -7.46
N ARG A 43 8.25 -5.04 -6.39
CA ARG A 43 8.65 -5.36 -5.02
C ARG A 43 8.06 -6.66 -4.50
N MET A 44 7.30 -7.37 -5.32
CA MET A 44 6.74 -8.66 -4.96
C MET A 44 7.78 -9.77 -5.13
N ALA A 45 7.72 -10.75 -4.23
CA ALA A 45 8.59 -11.92 -4.29
C ALA A 45 7.81 -13.17 -3.88
N LEU A 46 8.13 -14.30 -4.50
CA LEU A 46 7.58 -15.60 -4.14
C LEU A 46 8.63 -16.35 -3.32
N ARG A 47 8.24 -16.81 -2.14
CA ARG A 47 9.13 -17.54 -1.26
C ARG A 47 8.37 -18.66 -0.57
N ASP A 48 8.80 -19.92 -0.76
CA ASP A 48 8.19 -21.11 -0.13
C ASP A 48 6.68 -21.18 -0.38
N GLY A 49 6.23 -20.84 -1.59
CA GLY A 49 4.81 -20.88 -1.96
C GLY A 49 3.98 -19.71 -1.43
N GLU A 50 4.60 -18.75 -0.80
CA GLU A 50 3.91 -17.55 -0.30
C GLU A 50 4.38 -16.31 -1.07
N VAL A 51 3.46 -15.37 -1.30
CA VAL A 51 3.76 -14.12 -1.97
C VAL A 51 4.01 -13.04 -0.92
N PHE A 52 5.18 -12.39 -1.03
CA PHE A 52 5.59 -11.30 -0.14
C PHE A 52 5.80 -10.03 -0.94
N ALA A 53 5.73 -8.90 -0.27
CA ALA A 53 6.11 -7.61 -0.84
C ALA A 53 6.95 -6.83 0.15
N THR A 54 7.95 -6.12 -0.36
CA THR A 54 8.69 -5.15 0.43
C THR A 54 7.91 -3.84 0.37
N VAL A 55 7.42 -3.39 1.51
CA VAL A 55 6.52 -2.24 1.58
C VAL A 55 7.18 -1.07 2.30
N ALA A 56 6.70 0.14 2.01
CA ALA A 56 7.10 1.35 2.70
C ALA A 56 5.87 1.96 3.38
N PRO A 57 6.01 2.48 4.62
CA PRO A 57 4.94 3.23 5.25
C PRO A 57 4.56 4.44 4.39
N LEU A 58 3.26 4.68 4.24
CA LEU A 58 2.75 5.73 3.36
C LEU A 58 1.85 6.68 4.13
N THR A 59 2.07 7.97 3.94
CA THR A 59 1.16 9.04 4.36
C THR A 59 0.70 9.78 3.11
N VAL A 60 -0.58 10.05 2.99
CA VAL A 60 -1.14 10.74 1.82
C VAL A 60 -1.79 12.06 2.21
N HIS A 61 -1.72 13.02 1.30
CA HIS A 61 -2.28 14.35 1.47
C HIS A 61 -3.02 14.76 0.19
N ASP A 62 -4.15 15.43 0.33
CA ASP A 62 -4.91 15.94 -0.82
C ASP A 62 -4.32 17.27 -1.28
N ILE A 63 -3.03 17.26 -1.62
CA ILE A 63 -2.28 18.44 -2.07
C ILE A 63 -1.50 18.04 -3.31
N GLU A 64 -1.84 18.64 -4.44
CA GLU A 64 -1.14 18.39 -5.69
C GLU A 64 0.33 18.84 -5.58
N GLY A 65 1.26 17.97 -5.98
CA GLY A 65 2.68 18.25 -5.86
C GLY A 65 3.31 17.87 -4.52
N SER A 66 2.49 17.66 -3.49
CA SER A 66 2.90 17.20 -2.16
C SER A 66 1.90 16.19 -1.63
N HIS A 67 1.53 15.22 -2.46
CA HIS A 67 0.41 14.32 -2.16
C HIS A 67 0.81 13.10 -1.34
N PHE A 68 2.09 12.86 -1.12
CA PHE A 68 2.52 11.67 -0.38
C PHE A 68 3.81 11.89 0.39
N LYS A 69 4.01 11.03 1.38
CA LYS A 69 5.28 10.91 2.09
C LYS A 69 5.52 9.43 2.33
N LEU A 70 6.70 8.93 1.95
CA LEU A 70 7.09 7.55 2.16
C LEU A 70 8.08 7.47 3.30
N GLY A 71 7.87 6.49 4.19
CA GLY A 71 8.85 6.15 5.19
C GLY A 71 9.92 5.22 4.60
N GLU A 72 10.78 4.70 5.46
CA GLU A 72 11.87 3.83 5.04
C GLU A 72 11.32 2.47 4.59
N ALA A 73 11.65 2.06 3.35
CA ALA A 73 11.26 0.77 2.81
C ALA A 73 12.10 -0.34 3.43
N GLY A 74 11.54 -1.52 3.55
CA GLY A 74 12.25 -2.68 4.09
C GLY A 74 11.37 -3.62 4.88
N ARG A 75 10.13 -3.23 5.13
CA ARG A 75 9.16 -4.08 5.80
C ARG A 75 8.61 -5.11 4.83
N THR A 76 8.65 -6.38 5.19
CA THR A 76 8.10 -7.44 4.34
C THR A 76 6.70 -7.81 4.83
N ALA A 77 5.74 -7.87 3.91
CA ALA A 77 4.37 -8.26 4.21
C ALA A 77 3.98 -9.48 3.40
N ALA A 78 3.38 -10.48 4.07
CA ALA A 78 2.83 -11.66 3.40
C ALA A 78 1.46 -11.30 2.83
N LEU A 79 1.32 -11.34 1.50
CA LEU A 79 0.12 -10.87 0.82
C LEU A 79 -0.98 -11.91 0.72
N LEU A 80 -0.65 -13.19 0.52
CA LEU A 80 -1.62 -14.24 0.29
C LEU A 80 -1.79 -15.24 1.43
N ARG A 81 -1.08 -15.05 2.54
CA ARG A 81 -1.13 -16.00 3.64
C ARG A 81 -2.54 -16.18 4.21
N ARG A 82 -3.25 -15.08 4.42
CA ARG A 82 -4.62 -15.13 4.95
C ARG A 82 -5.60 -15.74 3.97
N LEU A 83 -5.42 -15.49 2.69
CA LEU A 83 -6.29 -16.07 1.67
C LEU A 83 -6.13 -17.59 1.63
N LYS A 84 -4.90 -18.07 1.70
CA LYS A 84 -4.60 -19.50 1.74
C LYS A 84 -5.24 -20.16 2.98
N ASP A 85 -5.13 -19.53 4.13
CA ASP A 85 -5.71 -20.05 5.38
C ASP A 85 -7.24 -20.11 5.31
N ARG A 86 -7.87 -19.19 4.59
CA ARG A 86 -9.33 -19.18 4.41
C ARG A 86 -9.82 -20.22 3.41
N LEU A 87 -9.00 -20.57 2.44
CA LEU A 87 -9.37 -21.56 1.41
C LEU A 87 -9.17 -23.00 1.88
N ASN A 88 -8.41 -23.19 2.90
CA ASN A 88 -8.16 -24.48 3.51
C ASN A 88 -9.05 -24.68 4.74
#